data_363f41bf36c5b1cc0ca0b701894721fe
#
_entry.id   363f41bf36c5b1cc0ca0b701894721fe
#
_cell.length_a   1.000
_cell.length_b   1.000
_cell.length_c   1.000
_cell.angle_alpha   90.00
_cell.angle_beta   90.00
_cell.angle_gamma   90.00
#
_symmetry.space_group_name_H-M   'P 1'
#
loop_
_entity.id
_entity.type
_entity.pdbx_description
1 polymer ?
#
loop_
_entity_poly.entity_id
_entity_poly.type
_entity_poly.pdbx_seq_one_letter_code
_entity_poly.pdbx_strand_id
1 'polypeptide(L)'
;SPVKLSETLTVIPDEFKVYYYQGIPTEAGTKLEVTDYSDTGIRKVIADLKKKIGNNFTLVIKPTKKAKYRNMVDMLDECAITNNKRYALLEIDPDTEALIKRSGK
;
A
#
# COMPACT_ATOMS: atom_id res chain seq x y z
N SER A 1 -3.49 -17.74 10.78
CA SER A 1 -4.13 -16.79 11.69
C SER A 1 -4.72 -15.63 10.94
N PRO A 2 -5.76 -14.98 11.46
CA PRO A 2 -6.39 -13.87 10.77
C PRO A 2 -5.44 -12.69 10.63
N VAL A 3 -5.56 -11.98 9.50
CA VAL A 3 -4.81 -10.76 9.26
C VAL A 3 -5.42 -9.63 10.09
N LYS A 4 -4.57 -8.92 10.84
CA LYS A 4 -5.02 -7.78 11.65
C LYS A 4 -4.81 -6.48 10.88
N LEU A 5 -5.82 -5.62 10.88
CA LEU A 5 -5.75 -4.32 10.21
C LEU A 5 -4.62 -3.44 10.75
N SER A 6 -4.34 -3.53 12.06
CA SER A 6 -3.24 -2.79 12.68
C SER A 6 -1.86 -3.26 12.22
N GLU A 7 -1.78 -4.44 11.59
CA GLU A 7 -0.54 -5.04 11.08
C GLU A 7 -0.48 -5.01 9.55
N THR A 8 -1.42 -4.35 8.91
CA THR A 8 -1.57 -4.34 7.47
C THR A 8 -1.34 -2.93 6.91
N LEU A 9 -0.54 -2.85 5.86
CA LEU A 9 -0.40 -1.64 5.06
C LEU A 9 -1.02 -1.91 3.69
N THR A 10 -1.96 -1.07 3.28
CA THR A 10 -2.51 -1.11 1.94
C THR A 10 -1.78 -0.08 1.08
N VAL A 11 -1.14 -0.54 0.02
CA VAL A 11 -0.46 0.31 -0.96
C VAL A 11 -1.23 0.27 -2.27
N ILE A 12 -1.34 1.44 -2.89
CA ILE A 12 -2.17 1.64 -4.07
C ILE A 12 -1.29 2.26 -5.16
N PRO A 13 -0.62 1.43 -5.98
CA PRO A 13 0.20 1.94 -7.07
C PRO A 13 -0.64 2.66 -8.10
N ASP A 14 -0.24 3.88 -8.44
CA ASP A 14 -0.77 4.64 -9.55
C ASP A 14 0.35 4.81 -10.59
N GLU A 15 0.09 5.49 -11.69
CA GLU A 15 1.08 5.59 -12.77
C GLU A 15 2.37 6.29 -12.33
N PHE A 16 2.26 7.39 -11.58
CA PHE A 16 3.42 8.21 -11.20
C PHE A 16 3.60 8.38 -9.69
N LYS A 17 2.71 7.81 -8.90
CA LYS A 17 2.75 7.92 -7.44
C LYS A 17 2.19 6.68 -6.79
N VAL A 18 2.37 6.59 -5.49
CA VAL A 18 1.85 5.47 -4.69
C VAL A 18 1.08 6.05 -3.52
N TYR A 19 -0.20 5.66 -3.40
CA TYR A 19 -0.96 5.96 -2.21
C TYR A 19 -0.79 4.84 -1.21
N TYR A 20 -0.98 5.15 0.06
CA TYR A 20 -1.01 4.11 1.09
C TYR A 20 -1.85 4.55 2.28
N TYR A 21 -2.39 3.57 2.99
CA TYR A 21 -3.14 3.80 4.22
C TYR A 21 -3.10 2.54 5.08
N GLN A 22 -3.44 2.72 6.36
CA GLN A 22 -3.67 1.63 7.30
C GLN A 22 -5.11 1.68 7.78
N GLY A 23 -5.66 0.51 8.19
CA GLY A 23 -7.02 0.44 8.72
C GLY A 23 -8.07 0.25 7.67
N ILE A 24 -9.27 0.73 7.95
CA ILE A 24 -10.45 0.58 7.11
C ILE A 24 -10.68 1.86 6.32
N PRO A 25 -10.80 1.80 4.97
CA PRO A 25 -10.89 3.01 4.16
C PRO A 25 -12.13 3.87 4.44
N THR A 26 -13.21 3.27 4.95
CA THR A 26 -14.44 4.00 5.25
C THR A 26 -14.46 4.68 6.62
N GLU A 27 -13.51 4.36 7.49
CA GLU A 27 -13.45 5.00 8.80
C GLU A 27 -12.95 6.45 8.70
N ALA A 28 -13.57 7.33 9.51
CA ALA A 28 -13.27 8.76 9.47
C ALA A 28 -11.82 9.10 9.81
N GLY A 29 -11.18 8.30 10.65
CA GLY A 29 -9.79 8.53 11.06
C GLY A 29 -8.75 8.02 10.08
N THR A 30 -9.15 7.33 9.01
CA THR A 30 -8.22 6.78 8.05
C THR A 30 -7.64 7.88 7.17
N LYS A 31 -6.32 8.00 7.17
CA LYS A 31 -5.60 8.98 6.35
C LYS A 31 -4.95 8.31 5.16
N LEU A 32 -5.24 8.84 3.98
CA LEU A 32 -4.53 8.45 2.77
C LEU A 32 -3.27 9.30 2.64
N GLU A 33 -2.14 8.63 2.49
CA GLU A 33 -0.85 9.28 2.28
C GLU A 33 -0.40 9.04 0.84
N VAL A 34 0.50 9.91 0.36
CA VAL A 34 1.06 9.81 -0.99
C VAL A 34 2.57 9.76 -0.90
N THR A 35 3.16 8.88 -1.69
CA THR A 35 4.61 8.77 -1.84
C THR A 35 4.94 8.42 -3.29
N ASP A 36 6.15 8.00 -3.56
CA ASP A 36 6.60 7.68 -4.91
C ASP A 36 7.33 6.33 -4.95
N TYR A 37 7.85 5.99 -6.13
CA TYR A 37 8.53 4.72 -6.36
C TYR A 37 10.03 4.75 -6.07
N SER A 38 10.54 5.85 -5.51
CA SER A 38 11.97 5.96 -5.20
C SER A 38 12.34 5.12 -3.97
N ASP A 39 13.63 4.94 -3.77
CA ASP A 39 14.15 4.21 -2.61
C ASP A 39 13.87 4.91 -1.28
N THR A 40 13.64 6.23 -1.31
CA THR A 40 13.25 7.01 -0.13
C THR A 40 11.73 7.21 -0.07
N GLY A 41 10.98 6.67 -1.03
CA GLY A 41 9.53 6.73 -1.09
C GLY A 41 8.87 5.52 -0.46
N ILE A 42 8.14 4.74 -1.29
CA ILE A 42 7.37 3.59 -0.76
C ILE A 42 8.26 2.55 -0.07
N ARG A 43 9.49 2.37 -0.53
CA ARG A 43 10.42 1.43 0.11
C ARG A 43 10.64 1.78 1.58
N LYS A 44 10.86 3.07 1.85
CA LYS A 44 11.06 3.54 3.22
C LYS A 44 9.82 3.33 4.08
N VAL A 45 8.64 3.62 3.54
CA VAL A 45 7.37 3.41 4.25
C VAL A 45 7.22 1.94 4.64
N ILE A 46 7.44 1.04 3.68
CA ILE A 46 7.34 -0.41 3.93
C ILE A 46 8.37 -0.86 4.96
N ALA A 47 9.61 -0.45 4.79
CA ALA A 47 10.70 -0.86 5.69
C ALA A 47 10.47 -0.39 7.12
N ASP A 48 10.04 0.86 7.30
CA ASP A 48 9.79 1.43 8.62
C ASP A 48 8.62 0.72 9.33
N LEU A 49 7.54 0.47 8.61
CA LEU A 49 6.39 -0.23 9.18
C LEU A 49 6.68 -1.70 9.48
N LYS A 50 7.43 -2.37 8.61
CA LYS A 50 7.84 -3.74 8.87
C LYS A 50 8.68 -3.84 10.13
N LYS A 51 9.61 -2.90 10.31
CA LYS A 51 10.45 -2.86 11.50
C LYS A 51 9.62 -2.64 12.76
N LYS A 52 8.62 -1.78 12.68
CA LYS A 52 7.74 -1.46 13.81
C LYS A 52 6.80 -2.60 14.16
N ILE A 53 6.20 -3.23 13.15
CA ILE A 53 5.15 -4.25 13.33
C ILE A 53 5.76 -5.64 13.52
N GLY A 54 6.82 -5.97 12.79
CA GLY A 54 7.49 -7.25 12.90
C GLY A 54 6.97 -8.29 11.91
N ASN A 55 7.09 -9.58 12.29
CA ASN A 55 6.86 -10.70 11.37
C ASN A 55 5.42 -10.85 10.88
N ASN A 56 4.46 -10.23 11.57
CA ASN A 56 3.06 -10.30 11.16
C ASN A 56 2.68 -9.21 10.14
N PHE A 57 3.61 -8.32 9.81
CA PHE A 57 3.37 -7.27 8.85
C PHE A 57 2.93 -7.83 7.51
N THR A 58 1.81 -7.34 7.00
CA THR A 58 1.21 -7.79 5.74
C THR A 58 1.00 -6.61 4.82
N LEU A 59 1.35 -6.79 3.56
CA LEU A 59 1.09 -5.81 2.51
C LEU A 59 -0.14 -6.23 1.71
N VAL A 60 -1.03 -5.29 1.46
CA VAL A 60 -2.10 -5.45 0.49
C VAL A 60 -1.83 -4.47 -0.63
N ILE A 61 -1.78 -4.96 -1.87
CA ILE A 61 -1.47 -4.14 -3.04
C ILE A 61 -2.73 -4.04 -3.90
N LYS A 62 -3.22 -2.81 -4.09
CA LYS A 62 -4.43 -2.53 -4.87
C LYS A 62 -4.12 -1.48 -5.93
N PRO A 63 -3.65 -1.88 -7.13
CA PRO A 63 -3.34 -0.90 -8.17
C PRO A 63 -4.56 -0.11 -8.59
N THR A 64 -4.38 1.17 -8.91
CA THR A 64 -5.45 1.96 -9.53
C THR A 64 -5.67 1.48 -10.96
N LYS A 65 -6.78 1.90 -11.55
CA LYS A 65 -7.07 1.59 -12.96
C LYS A 65 -6.10 2.27 -13.92
N LYS A 66 -5.37 3.28 -13.45
CA LYS A 66 -4.34 4.00 -14.23
C LYS A 66 -2.95 3.36 -14.11
N ALA A 67 -2.77 2.42 -13.19
CA ALA A 67 -1.49 1.75 -13.00
C ALA A 67 -1.11 0.96 -14.25
N LYS A 68 0.17 1.01 -14.58
CA LYS A 68 0.75 0.28 -15.71
C LYS A 68 1.42 -1.00 -15.22
N TYR A 69 1.70 -1.91 -16.13
CA TYR A 69 2.40 -3.15 -15.79
C TYR A 69 3.70 -2.87 -15.04
N ARG A 70 4.48 -1.86 -15.48
CA ARG A 70 5.72 -1.49 -14.81
C ARG A 70 5.54 -1.10 -13.35
N ASN A 71 4.37 -0.48 -13.01
CA ASN A 71 4.08 -0.10 -11.62
C ASN A 71 3.90 -1.34 -10.76
N MET A 72 3.28 -2.38 -11.29
CA MET A 72 3.11 -3.64 -10.58
C MET A 72 4.44 -4.34 -10.38
N VAL A 73 5.27 -4.38 -11.42
CA VAL A 73 6.61 -4.96 -11.33
C VAL A 73 7.42 -4.22 -10.26
N ASP A 74 7.36 -2.90 -10.26
CA ASP A 74 8.07 -2.08 -9.26
C ASP A 74 7.61 -2.42 -7.85
N MET A 75 6.29 -2.59 -7.63
CA MET A 75 5.78 -2.93 -6.30
C MET A 75 6.20 -4.33 -5.86
N LEU A 76 6.19 -5.30 -6.76
CA LEU A 76 6.65 -6.64 -6.44
C LEU A 76 8.16 -6.65 -6.14
N ASP A 77 8.92 -5.85 -6.86
CA ASP A 77 10.34 -5.67 -6.56
C ASP A 77 10.54 -5.06 -5.17
N GLU A 78 9.72 -4.09 -4.77
CA GLU A 78 9.80 -3.51 -3.43
C GLU A 78 9.49 -4.53 -2.35
N CYS A 79 8.55 -5.44 -2.60
CA CYS A 79 8.29 -6.56 -1.68
C CYS A 79 9.53 -7.43 -1.52
N ALA A 80 10.21 -7.75 -2.61
CA ALA A 80 11.43 -8.57 -2.58
C ALA A 80 12.58 -7.85 -1.87
N ILE A 81 12.79 -6.58 -2.21
CA ILE A 81 13.88 -5.76 -1.64
C ILE A 81 13.70 -5.60 -0.13
N THR A 82 12.47 -5.39 0.33
CA THR A 82 12.16 -5.24 1.76
C THR A 82 11.93 -6.58 2.46
N ASN A 83 12.15 -7.69 1.75
CA ASN A 83 12.00 -9.05 2.28
C ASN A 83 10.61 -9.31 2.85
N ASN A 84 9.57 -8.84 2.16
CA ASN A 84 8.18 -9.07 2.53
C ASN A 84 7.61 -10.23 1.72
N LYS A 85 7.29 -11.33 2.41
CA LYS A 85 6.69 -12.51 1.80
C LYS A 85 5.18 -12.56 2.02
N ARG A 86 4.67 -11.75 2.95
CA ARG A 86 3.24 -11.70 3.28
C ARG A 86 2.62 -10.52 2.54
N TYR A 87 2.20 -10.78 1.30
CA TYR A 87 1.48 -9.76 0.53
C TYR A 87 0.37 -10.40 -0.28
N ALA A 88 -0.66 -9.61 -0.54
CA ALA A 88 -1.77 -9.99 -1.39
C ALA A 88 -1.96 -8.93 -2.46
N LEU A 89 -2.20 -9.39 -3.68
CA LEU A 89 -2.52 -8.51 -4.81
C LEU A 89 -4.02 -8.58 -5.03
N LEU A 90 -4.71 -7.48 -4.79
CA LEU A 90 -6.16 -7.41 -4.87
C LEU A 90 -6.58 -6.34 -5.87
N GLU A 91 -7.79 -6.51 -6.40
CA GLU A 91 -8.41 -5.50 -7.24
C GLU A 91 -8.84 -4.31 -6.38
N ILE A 92 -8.70 -3.08 -6.90
CA ILE A 92 -9.14 -1.90 -6.17
C ILE A 92 -10.67 -1.91 -6.03
N ASP A 93 -11.14 -1.60 -4.84
CA ASP A 93 -12.56 -1.63 -4.51
C ASP A 93 -13.14 -0.20 -4.45
N PRO A 94 -14.49 -0.06 -4.53
CA PRO A 94 -15.11 1.25 -4.50
C PRO A 94 -14.78 2.09 -3.27
N ASP A 95 -14.65 1.47 -2.10
CA ASP A 95 -14.34 2.18 -0.86
C ASP A 95 -12.94 2.80 -0.91
N THR A 96 -11.97 2.07 -1.47
CA THR A 96 -10.61 2.58 -1.65
C THR A 96 -10.59 3.70 -2.68
N GLU A 97 -11.31 3.54 -3.80
CA GLU A 97 -11.42 4.61 -4.80
C GLU A 97 -12.07 5.86 -4.23
N ALA A 98 -13.08 5.71 -3.39
CA ALA A 98 -13.74 6.83 -2.72
C ALA A 98 -12.78 7.55 -1.76
N LEU A 99 -11.96 6.80 -1.04
CA LEU A 99 -10.94 7.39 -0.16
C LEU A 99 -9.97 8.26 -0.94
N ILE A 100 -9.48 7.78 -2.08
CA ILE A 100 -8.57 8.54 -2.95
C ILE A 100 -9.27 9.83 -3.41
N LYS A 101 -10.50 9.72 -3.88
CA LYS A 101 -11.25 10.85 -4.42
C LYS A 101 -11.48 11.94 -3.37
N ARG A 102 -11.93 11.56 -2.16
CA ARG A 102 -12.23 12.57 -1.12
C ARG A 102 -10.98 13.15 -0.49
N SER A 103 -9.83 12.48 -0.61
CA SER A 103 -8.57 13.01 -0.08
C SER A 103 -8.03 14.18 -0.90
N GLY A 104 -8.38 14.24 -2.17
CA GLY A 104 -7.87 15.28 -3.09
C GLY A 104 -6.39 15.12 -3.46
N LYS A 105 -5.81 13.99 -3.17
CA LYS A 105 -4.37 13.75 -3.38
C LYS A 105 -4.03 13.00 -4.66
#